data_51b1ac3c4d6e965b9ae238a222f11679
#
_entry.id   51b1ac3c4d6e965b9ae238a222f11679
#
_cell.length_a   1.000
_cell.length_b   1.000
_cell.length_c   1.000
_cell.angle_alpha   90.00
_cell.angle_beta   90.00
_cell.angle_gamma   90.00
#
_symmetry.space_group_name_H-M   'P 1'
#
loop_
_entity.id
_entity.type
_entity.pdbx_description
1 polymer ?
#
loop_
_entity_poly.entity_id
_entity_poly.type
_entity_poly.pdbx_seq_one_letter_code
_entity_poly.pdbx_strand_id
1 'polypeptide(L)'
;MIHKLCILIFFVLSSCTTSSQSIHPLEPVSGHYKDLQALDSKPNPARARLDEIVFPPTNYSSGTLIYTLAAPHYLNSEQVDELKQTVTPPANSSDQTQAEIEFLLDWQKKRTKAQEDRASNVLAPIGYWPHADILKTHQRYRDNLDYLFYEGRTVLGDDCTPENYPATRKLLAGVTKDMRIMEFTVKYHLLRARPYHLSDELAPLARISSPSFASGHTLWAYIQAFTWSELVPEKRQEFLDVAYEVGESREIMGIHYPSDEEAARVLAHKMLTAMLKNPKFERELNAAKVEWQ
;
A
#
# COMPACT_ATOMS: atom_id res chain seq x y z
N MET A 1 17.81 -62.37 -44.66
CA MET A 1 18.08 -60.92 -44.66
C MET A 1 17.06 -60.25 -43.78
N ILE A 2 17.43 -59.85 -42.54
CA ILE A 2 16.54 -59.24 -41.56
C ILE A 2 16.86 -57.77 -41.52
N HIS A 3 15.90 -56.91 -41.97
CA HIS A 3 16.03 -55.47 -41.89
C HIS A 3 15.70 -55.00 -40.47
N LYS A 4 16.70 -54.44 -39.79
CA LYS A 4 16.51 -53.73 -38.51
C LYS A 4 16.01 -52.30 -38.80
N LEU A 5 14.79 -52.04 -38.38
CA LEU A 5 14.22 -50.70 -38.41
C LEU A 5 14.65 -49.95 -37.13
N CYS A 6 15.54 -48.97 -37.25
CA CYS A 6 15.88 -48.05 -36.15
C CYS A 6 14.82 -46.93 -36.08
N ILE A 7 14.00 -46.94 -35.03
CA ILE A 7 13.10 -45.81 -34.71
C ILE A 7 13.91 -44.80 -33.92
N LEU A 8 14.17 -43.64 -34.51
CA LEU A 8 14.72 -42.48 -33.83
C LEU A 8 13.59 -41.74 -33.10
N ILE A 9 13.58 -41.80 -31.77
CA ILE A 9 12.66 -40.99 -30.94
C ILE A 9 13.32 -39.64 -30.73
N PHE A 10 12.77 -38.62 -31.37
CA PHE A 10 13.10 -37.22 -31.09
C PHE A 10 12.39 -36.77 -29.79
N PHE A 11 13.17 -36.65 -28.71
CA PHE A 11 12.74 -35.90 -27.53
C PHE A 11 12.77 -34.40 -27.86
N VAL A 12 11.62 -33.80 -28.09
CA VAL A 12 11.47 -32.34 -28.10
C VAL A 12 11.49 -31.89 -26.63
N LEU A 13 12.64 -31.43 -26.17
CA LEU A 13 12.77 -30.70 -24.91
C LEU A 13 12.10 -29.34 -25.12
N SER A 14 10.83 -29.24 -24.74
CA SER A 14 10.14 -27.97 -24.62
C SER A 14 10.78 -27.23 -23.44
N SER A 15 11.75 -26.37 -23.73
CA SER A 15 12.28 -25.41 -22.77
C SER A 15 11.15 -24.43 -22.42
N CYS A 16 10.46 -24.69 -21.29
CA CYS A 16 9.70 -23.65 -20.64
C CYS A 16 10.68 -22.54 -20.22
N THR A 17 10.85 -21.54 -21.06
CA THR A 17 11.42 -20.27 -20.62
C THR A 17 10.39 -19.63 -19.70
N THR A 18 10.59 -19.77 -18.40
CA THR A 18 9.91 -18.92 -17.42
C THR A 18 10.36 -17.50 -17.69
N SER A 19 9.56 -16.75 -18.45
CA SER A 19 9.71 -15.31 -18.53
C SER A 19 9.49 -14.76 -17.12
N SER A 20 10.55 -14.30 -16.47
CA SER A 20 10.39 -13.57 -15.22
C SER A 20 9.56 -12.34 -15.53
N GLN A 21 8.31 -12.32 -15.08
CA GLN A 21 7.48 -11.12 -15.18
C GLN A 21 8.17 -10.02 -14.39
N SER A 22 8.64 -8.99 -15.08
CA SER A 22 9.15 -7.79 -14.43
C SER A 22 7.98 -6.84 -14.22
N ILE A 23 7.79 -6.39 -12.99
CA ILE A 23 6.86 -5.31 -12.69
C ILE A 23 7.25 -4.05 -13.49
N HIS A 24 6.26 -3.24 -13.86
CA HIS A 24 6.52 -1.93 -14.44
C HIS A 24 7.46 -1.12 -13.54
N PRO A 25 8.44 -0.37 -14.09
CA PRO A 25 9.26 0.52 -13.28
C PRO A 25 8.42 1.45 -12.43
N LEU A 26 8.92 1.76 -11.23
CA LEU A 26 8.26 2.75 -10.37
C LEU A 26 8.40 4.13 -11.03
N GLU A 27 7.28 4.83 -11.17
CA GLU A 27 7.27 6.18 -11.70
C GLU A 27 8.13 7.11 -10.84
N PRO A 28 8.81 8.11 -11.43
CA PRO A 28 9.53 9.12 -10.67
C PRO A 28 8.59 9.84 -9.69
N VAL A 29 9.15 10.32 -8.60
CA VAL A 29 8.42 11.21 -7.67
C VAL A 29 7.88 12.42 -8.43
N SER A 30 6.61 12.73 -8.21
CA SER A 30 5.91 13.82 -8.89
C SER A 30 5.24 14.76 -7.89
N GLY A 31 4.70 15.86 -8.39
CA GLY A 31 3.94 16.81 -7.60
C GLY A 31 4.76 17.51 -6.52
N HIS A 32 4.06 17.94 -5.48
CA HIS A 32 4.64 18.72 -4.36
C HIS A 32 5.74 17.99 -3.59
N TYR A 33 5.69 16.65 -3.51
CA TYR A 33 6.69 15.89 -2.77
C TYR A 33 8.08 15.94 -3.40
N LYS A 34 8.17 16.17 -4.72
CA LYS A 34 9.47 16.32 -5.40
C LYS A 34 10.34 17.43 -4.80
N ASP A 35 9.71 18.56 -4.45
CA ASP A 35 10.43 19.69 -3.86
C ASP A 35 10.72 19.44 -2.37
N LEU A 36 9.78 18.83 -1.64
CA LEU A 36 9.94 18.53 -0.22
C LEU A 36 11.07 17.52 0.03
N GLN A 37 11.18 16.46 -0.76
CA GLN A 37 12.24 15.45 -0.61
C GLN A 37 13.64 15.96 -0.91
N ALA A 38 13.78 17.13 -1.56
CA ALA A 38 15.07 17.75 -1.82
C ALA A 38 15.65 18.46 -0.58
N LEU A 39 14.84 18.66 0.45
CA LEU A 39 15.26 19.28 1.71
C LEU A 39 16.02 18.29 2.59
N ASP A 40 16.80 18.80 3.55
CA ASP A 40 17.56 17.96 4.47
C ASP A 40 16.61 17.14 5.37
N SER A 41 16.73 15.82 5.29
CA SER A 41 15.95 14.85 6.07
C SER A 41 16.62 14.44 7.38
N LYS A 42 17.85 14.91 7.66
CA LYS A 42 18.62 14.56 8.86
C LYS A 42 18.16 15.36 10.07
N PRO A 43 18.45 14.88 11.31
CA PRO A 43 18.18 15.63 12.52
C PRO A 43 18.80 17.02 12.49
N ASN A 44 18.00 18.04 12.82
CA ASN A 44 18.45 19.41 12.95
C ASN A 44 18.68 19.77 14.43
N PRO A 45 19.93 20.06 14.86
CA PRO A 45 20.26 20.33 16.25
C PRO A 45 19.46 21.50 16.87
N ALA A 46 19.05 22.48 16.05
CA ALA A 46 18.27 23.62 16.54
C ALA A 46 16.85 23.21 17.02
N ARG A 47 16.36 22.06 16.60
CA ARG A 47 15.04 21.52 16.91
C ARG A 47 15.10 20.11 17.50
N ALA A 48 16.22 19.70 18.07
CA ALA A 48 16.49 18.32 18.52
C ALA A 48 15.41 17.73 19.44
N ARG A 49 14.70 18.56 20.22
CA ARG A 49 13.58 18.11 21.08
C ARG A 49 12.44 17.46 20.31
N LEU A 50 12.27 17.78 19.05
CA LEU A 50 11.22 17.15 18.23
C LEU A 50 11.53 15.67 17.96
N ASP A 51 12.80 15.27 17.93
CA ASP A 51 13.21 13.88 17.69
C ASP A 51 12.91 12.94 18.88
N GLU A 52 12.67 13.53 20.07
CA GLU A 52 12.24 12.76 21.25
C GLU A 52 10.75 12.40 21.19
N ILE A 53 9.97 13.03 20.33
CA ILE A 53 8.53 12.81 20.20
C ILE A 53 8.29 11.57 19.34
N VAL A 54 7.73 10.54 19.94
CA VAL A 54 7.27 9.32 19.26
C VAL A 54 5.76 9.18 19.38
N PHE A 55 5.17 8.33 18.55
CA PHE A 55 3.75 8.03 18.67
C PHE A 55 3.44 7.48 20.07
N PRO A 56 2.47 8.08 20.81
CA PRO A 56 2.25 7.74 22.21
C PRO A 56 1.85 6.28 22.43
N PRO A 57 2.54 5.50 23.29
CA PRO A 57 2.19 4.10 23.57
C PRO A 57 0.76 3.92 24.11
N THR A 58 0.23 4.92 24.81
CA THR A 58 -1.15 4.93 25.32
C THR A 58 -2.21 4.91 24.21
N ASN A 59 -1.83 5.25 22.99
CA ASN A 59 -2.71 5.28 21.83
C ASN A 59 -2.61 4.01 20.97
N TYR A 60 -1.83 3.00 21.38
CA TYR A 60 -1.72 1.74 20.65
C TYR A 60 -3.05 1.00 20.64
N SER A 61 -3.36 0.40 19.48
CA SER A 61 -4.54 -0.45 19.33
C SER A 61 -4.15 -1.92 19.29
N SER A 62 -4.73 -2.75 20.16
CA SER A 62 -4.53 -4.20 20.10
C SER A 62 -4.98 -4.80 18.76
N GLY A 63 -6.03 -4.23 18.16
CA GLY A 63 -6.53 -4.64 16.84
C GLY A 63 -5.55 -4.40 15.68
N THR A 64 -4.57 -3.52 15.84
CA THR A 64 -3.51 -3.27 14.86
C THR A 64 -2.20 -3.97 15.19
N LEU A 65 -1.88 -4.08 16.48
CA LEU A 65 -0.69 -4.81 16.95
C LEU A 65 -0.70 -6.29 16.57
N ILE A 66 -1.87 -6.93 16.50
CA ILE A 66 -1.98 -8.36 16.17
C ILE A 66 -1.40 -8.69 14.78
N TYR A 67 -1.38 -7.74 13.86
CA TYR A 67 -0.80 -7.97 12.53
C TYR A 67 0.71 -8.18 12.57
N THR A 68 1.42 -7.62 13.55
CA THR A 68 2.87 -7.83 13.71
C THR A 68 3.23 -9.28 14.06
N LEU A 69 2.23 -10.07 14.50
CA LEU A 69 2.38 -11.49 14.87
C LEU A 69 1.80 -12.44 13.79
N ALA A 70 1.14 -11.90 12.76
CA ALA A 70 0.48 -12.70 11.73
C ALA A 70 1.48 -13.23 10.70
N ALA A 71 1.26 -14.46 10.22
CA ALA A 71 2.06 -15.01 9.13
C ALA A 71 1.63 -14.42 7.77
N PRO A 72 2.57 -13.98 6.93
CA PRO A 72 2.29 -13.51 5.59
C PRO A 72 1.69 -14.59 4.69
N HIS A 73 1.10 -14.18 3.55
CA HIS A 73 0.41 -15.05 2.61
C HIS A 73 1.26 -15.39 1.37
N TYR A 74 1.89 -14.39 0.78
CA TYR A 74 2.80 -14.50 -0.37
C TYR A 74 4.24 -14.17 -0.02
N LEU A 75 4.45 -13.20 0.88
CA LEU A 75 5.76 -12.92 1.43
C LEU A 75 6.11 -13.97 2.51
N ASN A 76 7.36 -14.03 2.92
CA ASN A 76 7.80 -14.72 4.12
C ASN A 76 8.32 -13.72 5.16
N SER A 77 8.58 -14.17 6.38
CA SER A 77 9.00 -13.29 7.48
C SER A 77 10.34 -12.61 7.21
N GLU A 78 11.28 -13.26 6.53
CA GLU A 78 12.56 -12.67 6.15
C GLU A 78 12.38 -11.52 5.16
N GLN A 79 11.54 -11.72 4.13
CA GLN A 79 11.19 -10.67 3.17
C GLN A 79 10.48 -9.48 3.84
N VAL A 80 9.61 -9.73 4.82
CA VAL A 80 8.97 -8.66 5.59
C VAL A 80 10.02 -7.87 6.38
N ASP A 81 10.97 -8.57 7.00
CA ASP A 81 12.07 -7.95 7.75
C ASP A 81 13.04 -7.15 6.86
N GLU A 82 13.34 -7.64 5.66
CA GLU A 82 14.13 -6.91 4.67
C GLU A 82 13.41 -5.68 4.16
N LEU A 83 12.15 -5.82 3.76
CA LEU A 83 11.34 -4.74 3.19
C LEU A 83 11.14 -3.58 4.16
N LYS A 84 10.91 -3.85 5.45
CA LYS A 84 10.75 -2.78 6.45
C LYS A 84 11.99 -1.89 6.59
N GLN A 85 13.19 -2.39 6.27
CA GLN A 85 14.43 -1.61 6.33
C GLN A 85 14.64 -0.74 5.08
N THR A 86 13.81 -0.89 4.06
CA THR A 86 13.98 -0.19 2.78
C THR A 86 13.36 1.19 2.75
N VAL A 87 12.65 1.58 3.79
CA VAL A 87 12.00 2.88 3.96
C VAL A 87 12.30 3.46 5.33
N THR A 88 12.58 4.76 5.38
CA THR A 88 12.90 5.47 6.62
C THR A 88 12.28 6.87 6.56
N PRO A 89 11.58 7.33 7.61
CA PRO A 89 11.05 8.69 7.64
C PRO A 89 12.16 9.71 7.81
N PRO A 90 11.96 10.95 7.32
CA PRO A 90 12.77 12.08 7.75
C PRO A 90 12.71 12.25 9.28
N ALA A 91 13.79 12.76 9.88
CA ALA A 91 13.80 13.07 11.30
C ALA A 91 12.71 14.11 11.64
N ASN A 92 12.10 14.02 12.81
CA ASN A 92 11.07 14.99 13.21
C ASN A 92 11.59 16.42 13.23
N SER A 93 12.88 16.62 13.58
CA SER A 93 13.54 17.92 13.62
C SER A 93 14.05 18.41 12.27
N SER A 94 14.02 17.59 11.21
CA SER A 94 14.59 17.89 9.89
C SER A 94 13.90 19.07 9.21
N ASP A 95 14.60 19.69 8.26
CA ASP A 95 14.04 20.77 7.46
C ASP A 95 12.91 20.25 6.57
N GLN A 96 13.05 19.02 6.06
CA GLN A 96 11.99 18.36 5.29
C GLN A 96 10.71 18.19 6.13
N THR A 97 10.78 17.66 7.36
CA THR A 97 9.57 17.47 8.20
C THR A 97 8.92 18.81 8.56
N GLN A 98 9.69 19.88 8.78
CA GLN A 98 9.11 21.20 9.03
C GLN A 98 8.37 21.73 7.79
N ALA A 99 8.95 21.61 6.61
CA ALA A 99 8.29 22.02 5.37
C ALA A 99 7.03 21.17 5.08
N GLU A 100 7.03 19.87 5.43
CA GLU A 100 5.84 19.02 5.34
C GLU A 100 4.72 19.48 6.30
N ILE A 101 5.07 19.92 7.51
CA ILE A 101 4.09 20.50 8.45
C ILE A 101 3.50 21.81 7.88
N GLU A 102 4.32 22.68 7.33
CA GLU A 102 3.86 23.93 6.69
C GLU A 102 2.93 23.63 5.51
N PHE A 103 3.26 22.63 4.71
CA PHE A 103 2.43 22.16 3.61
C PHE A 103 1.05 21.67 4.11
N LEU A 104 1.00 20.90 5.21
CA LEU A 104 -0.25 20.44 5.80
C LEU A 104 -1.07 21.57 6.42
N LEU A 105 -0.43 22.58 7.02
CA LEU A 105 -1.10 23.80 7.50
C LEU A 105 -1.70 24.58 6.33
N ASP A 106 -1.05 24.59 5.19
CA ASP A 106 -1.57 25.19 3.96
C ASP A 106 -2.80 24.43 3.44
N TRP A 107 -2.79 23.09 3.43
CA TRP A 107 -3.98 22.28 3.15
C TRP A 107 -5.13 22.64 4.11
N GLN A 108 -4.85 22.68 5.40
CA GLN A 108 -5.85 23.00 6.42
C GLN A 108 -6.55 24.35 6.16
N LYS A 109 -5.83 25.35 5.63
CA LYS A 109 -6.38 26.66 5.28
C LYS A 109 -7.21 26.64 3.99
N LYS A 110 -6.83 25.81 3.01
CA LYS A 110 -7.36 25.85 1.63
C LYS A 110 -8.40 24.76 1.35
N ARG A 111 -8.39 23.66 2.12
CA ARG A 111 -9.30 22.53 1.89
C ARG A 111 -10.75 22.96 1.99
N THR A 112 -11.54 22.51 1.02
CA THR A 112 -12.98 22.79 0.95
C THR A 112 -13.76 21.72 1.71
N LYS A 113 -15.02 22.05 2.07
CA LYS A 113 -15.93 21.07 2.69
C LYS A 113 -16.13 19.82 1.83
N ALA A 114 -16.18 19.96 0.51
CA ALA A 114 -16.29 18.82 -0.41
C ALA A 114 -15.08 17.91 -0.34
N GLN A 115 -13.86 18.45 -0.25
CA GLN A 115 -12.64 17.68 -0.09
C GLN A 115 -12.59 16.97 1.28
N GLU A 116 -13.00 17.66 2.36
CA GLU A 116 -13.10 17.05 3.69
C GLU A 116 -14.08 15.87 3.70
N ASP A 117 -15.27 16.07 3.12
CA ASP A 117 -16.31 15.02 3.05
C ASP A 117 -15.87 13.83 2.21
N ARG A 118 -15.22 14.07 1.06
CA ARG A 118 -14.69 12.99 0.23
C ARG A 118 -13.57 12.23 0.96
N ALA A 119 -12.61 12.93 1.55
CA ALA A 119 -11.51 12.31 2.28
C ALA A 119 -11.98 11.48 3.48
N SER A 120 -12.95 12.00 4.25
CA SER A 120 -13.41 11.38 5.51
C SER A 120 -14.49 10.31 5.30
N ASN A 121 -15.40 10.49 4.36
CA ASN A 121 -16.60 9.66 4.23
C ASN A 121 -16.54 8.68 3.05
N VAL A 122 -15.70 8.95 2.04
CA VAL A 122 -15.55 8.09 0.86
C VAL A 122 -14.23 7.33 0.92
N LEU A 123 -13.11 8.05 1.07
CA LEU A 123 -11.76 7.46 0.94
C LEU A 123 -11.24 6.85 2.25
N ALA A 124 -11.64 7.36 3.42
CA ALA A 124 -11.21 6.79 4.69
C ALA A 124 -11.72 5.36 4.95
N PRO A 125 -12.94 4.95 4.56
CA PRO A 125 -13.42 3.60 4.81
C PRO A 125 -12.71 2.51 4.00
N ILE A 126 -12.18 2.80 2.81
CA ILE A 126 -11.66 1.78 1.88
C ILE A 126 -10.44 1.00 2.39
N GLY A 127 -9.62 1.61 3.22
CA GLY A 127 -8.42 0.98 3.80
C GLY A 127 -8.69 0.02 4.96
N TYR A 128 -9.93 -0.28 5.30
CA TYR A 128 -10.30 -1.13 6.45
C TYR A 128 -10.64 -2.57 6.03
N TRP A 129 -9.69 -3.25 5.38
CA TRP A 129 -9.85 -4.67 5.05
C TRP A 129 -10.08 -5.52 6.30
N PRO A 130 -10.94 -6.57 6.23
CA PRO A 130 -11.28 -7.38 7.39
C PRO A 130 -10.08 -8.13 7.95
N HIS A 131 -10.06 -8.24 9.27
CA HIS A 131 -9.26 -9.25 9.94
C HIS A 131 -9.68 -10.66 9.48
N ALA A 132 -8.71 -11.59 9.49
CA ALA A 132 -8.94 -12.99 9.16
C ALA A 132 -10.08 -13.64 9.99
N ASP A 133 -10.40 -13.07 11.14
CA ASP A 133 -11.35 -13.62 12.13
C ASP A 133 -12.76 -13.06 12.00
N ILE A 134 -13.05 -12.17 11.03
CA ILE A 134 -14.42 -11.69 10.81
C ILE A 134 -15.23 -12.78 10.13
N LEU A 135 -16.33 -13.19 10.78
CA LEU A 135 -17.26 -14.18 10.24
C LEU A 135 -17.85 -13.68 8.91
N LYS A 136 -17.83 -14.54 7.89
CA LYS A 136 -18.33 -14.23 6.53
C LYS A 136 -19.78 -13.77 6.49
N THR A 137 -20.58 -14.11 7.50
CA THR A 137 -21.98 -13.67 7.65
C THR A 137 -22.12 -12.28 8.23
N HIS A 138 -21.05 -11.70 8.78
CA HIS A 138 -21.10 -10.38 9.39
C HIS A 138 -21.19 -9.29 8.33
N GLN A 139 -22.00 -8.24 8.54
CA GLN A 139 -22.18 -7.13 7.58
C GLN A 139 -20.83 -6.47 7.24
N ARG A 140 -20.01 -6.21 8.25
CA ARG A 140 -18.68 -5.62 8.09
C ARG A 140 -17.76 -6.42 7.16
N TYR A 141 -17.90 -7.75 7.11
CA TYR A 141 -17.15 -8.57 6.16
C TYR A 141 -17.59 -8.28 4.72
N ARG A 142 -18.88 -8.11 4.47
CA ARG A 142 -19.40 -7.77 3.13
C ARG A 142 -18.98 -6.38 2.71
N ASP A 143 -19.13 -5.38 3.58
CA ASP A 143 -18.69 -4.00 3.31
C ASP A 143 -17.20 -3.96 2.95
N ASN A 144 -16.37 -4.73 3.65
CA ASN A 144 -14.94 -4.80 3.37
C ASN A 144 -14.60 -5.54 2.07
N LEU A 145 -15.40 -6.53 1.66
CA LEU A 145 -15.26 -7.14 0.32
C LEU A 145 -15.53 -6.12 -0.77
N ASP A 146 -16.53 -5.26 -0.58
CA ASP A 146 -16.83 -4.18 -1.51
C ASP A 146 -15.66 -3.18 -1.62
N TYR A 147 -15.03 -2.83 -0.49
CA TYR A 147 -13.83 -1.99 -0.50
C TYR A 147 -12.63 -2.64 -1.18
N LEU A 148 -12.51 -3.97 -1.12
CA LEU A 148 -11.44 -4.70 -1.82
C LEU A 148 -11.45 -4.44 -3.33
N PHE A 149 -12.60 -4.13 -3.90
CA PHE A 149 -12.78 -3.83 -5.33
C PHE A 149 -12.99 -2.34 -5.61
N TYR A 150 -12.70 -1.47 -4.66
CA TYR A 150 -12.92 -0.03 -4.82
C TYR A 150 -12.19 0.53 -6.06
N GLU A 151 -10.90 0.26 -6.19
CA GLU A 151 -10.08 0.70 -7.32
C GLU A 151 -10.59 0.09 -8.63
N GLY A 152 -10.90 -1.20 -8.63
CA GLY A 152 -11.46 -1.91 -9.78
C GLY A 152 -12.77 -1.28 -10.25
N ARG A 153 -13.74 -1.07 -9.36
CA ARG A 153 -15.01 -0.42 -9.70
C ARG A 153 -14.84 1.01 -10.19
N THR A 154 -13.95 1.76 -9.57
CA THR A 154 -13.71 3.16 -9.94
C THR A 154 -13.19 3.27 -11.39
N VAL A 155 -12.36 2.32 -11.82
CA VAL A 155 -11.70 2.36 -13.15
C VAL A 155 -12.44 1.54 -14.20
N LEU A 156 -12.99 0.37 -13.82
CA LEU A 156 -13.56 -0.60 -14.77
C LEU A 156 -15.10 -0.62 -14.77
N GLY A 157 -15.74 0.06 -13.81
CA GLY A 157 -17.19 0.16 -13.70
C GLY A 157 -17.82 -0.78 -12.67
N ASP A 158 -19.13 -0.60 -12.48
CA ASP A 158 -19.90 -1.20 -11.37
C ASP A 158 -19.95 -2.74 -11.42
N ASP A 159 -19.78 -3.35 -12.59
CA ASP A 159 -19.74 -4.81 -12.75
C ASP A 159 -18.46 -5.45 -12.20
N CYS A 160 -17.45 -4.64 -11.85
CA CYS A 160 -16.21 -5.11 -11.24
C CYS A 160 -16.44 -5.41 -9.75
N THR A 161 -16.96 -6.60 -9.47
CA THR A 161 -17.34 -7.04 -8.11
C THR A 161 -16.64 -8.32 -7.68
N PRO A 162 -16.50 -8.57 -6.37
CA PRO A 162 -15.92 -9.81 -5.85
C PRO A 162 -16.65 -11.10 -6.29
N GLU A 163 -17.94 -11.00 -6.60
CA GLU A 163 -18.78 -12.10 -7.05
C GLU A 163 -18.51 -12.46 -8.51
N ASN A 164 -18.36 -11.43 -9.36
CA ASN A 164 -18.11 -11.61 -10.79
C ASN A 164 -16.67 -12.07 -11.07
N TYR A 165 -15.72 -11.71 -10.19
CA TYR A 165 -14.27 -11.96 -10.38
C TYR A 165 -13.67 -12.72 -9.17
N PRO A 166 -14.02 -13.99 -8.95
CA PRO A 166 -13.61 -14.74 -7.75
C PRO A 166 -12.11 -15.03 -7.68
N ALA A 167 -11.40 -15.21 -8.80
CA ALA A 167 -9.95 -15.40 -8.78
C ALA A 167 -9.23 -14.10 -8.45
N THR A 168 -9.67 -12.98 -9.03
CA THR A 168 -9.19 -11.63 -8.69
C THR A 168 -9.42 -11.31 -7.20
N ARG A 169 -10.62 -11.61 -6.68
CA ARG A 169 -10.91 -11.49 -5.25
C ARG A 169 -9.91 -12.25 -4.38
N LYS A 170 -9.60 -13.50 -4.75
CA LYS A 170 -8.65 -14.33 -4.00
C LYS A 170 -7.26 -13.73 -4.01
N LEU A 171 -6.80 -13.27 -5.17
CA LEU A 171 -5.51 -12.60 -5.33
C LEU A 171 -5.42 -11.34 -4.45
N LEU A 172 -6.38 -10.42 -4.59
CA LEU A 172 -6.40 -9.17 -3.86
C LEU A 172 -6.48 -9.37 -2.34
N ALA A 173 -7.28 -10.34 -1.87
CA ALA A 173 -7.36 -10.68 -0.46
C ALA A 173 -6.01 -11.17 0.11
N GLY A 174 -5.24 -11.94 -0.66
CA GLY A 174 -3.89 -12.36 -0.27
C GLY A 174 -2.89 -11.21 -0.24
N VAL A 175 -2.92 -10.34 -1.26
CA VAL A 175 -2.08 -9.13 -1.36
C VAL A 175 -2.34 -8.19 -0.18
N THR A 176 -3.60 -7.90 0.11
CA THR A 176 -3.96 -6.98 1.18
C THR A 176 -3.70 -7.54 2.58
N LYS A 177 -3.71 -8.86 2.74
CA LYS A 177 -3.25 -9.48 3.99
C LYS A 177 -1.78 -9.17 4.26
N ASP A 178 -0.91 -9.37 3.28
CA ASP A 178 0.51 -9.08 3.42
C ASP A 178 0.78 -7.59 3.57
N MET A 179 0.01 -6.75 2.88
CA MET A 179 0.07 -5.31 3.02
C MET A 179 -0.22 -4.87 4.47
N ARG A 180 -1.24 -5.44 5.12
CA ARG A 180 -1.54 -5.13 6.53
C ARG A 180 -0.43 -5.53 7.49
N ILE A 181 0.16 -6.70 7.27
CA ILE A 181 1.30 -7.16 8.06
C ILE A 181 2.48 -6.19 7.89
N MET A 182 2.79 -5.82 6.65
CA MET A 182 3.86 -4.86 6.36
C MET A 182 3.60 -3.49 6.97
N GLU A 183 2.38 -2.94 6.80
CA GLU A 183 1.98 -1.66 7.37
C GLU A 183 2.30 -1.58 8.86
N PHE A 184 1.76 -2.53 9.64
CA PHE A 184 1.91 -2.46 11.08
C PHE A 184 3.29 -2.89 11.57
N THR A 185 3.99 -3.75 10.83
CA THR A 185 5.41 -4.05 11.10
C THR A 185 6.26 -2.79 10.97
N VAL A 186 6.09 -2.00 9.91
CA VAL A 186 6.82 -0.74 9.73
C VAL A 186 6.40 0.30 10.77
N LYS A 187 5.09 0.48 10.98
CA LYS A 187 4.55 1.47 11.93
C LYS A 187 5.08 1.26 13.35
N TYR A 188 5.00 0.05 13.86
CA TYR A 188 5.44 -0.25 15.23
C TYR A 188 6.95 -0.44 15.37
N HIS A 189 7.68 -0.59 14.26
CA HIS A 189 9.14 -0.55 14.26
C HIS A 189 9.68 0.89 14.39
N LEU A 190 9.07 1.85 13.69
CA LEU A 190 9.58 3.23 13.57
C LEU A 190 8.90 4.22 14.52
N LEU A 191 7.67 3.95 14.95
CA LEU A 191 6.90 4.75 15.91
C LEU A 191 6.81 6.25 15.57
N ARG A 192 6.83 6.62 14.26
CA ARG A 192 6.77 8.03 13.84
C ARG A 192 5.54 8.73 14.44
N ALA A 193 5.76 9.86 15.09
CA ALA A 193 4.69 10.72 15.55
C ALA A 193 3.82 11.21 14.38
N ARG A 194 2.52 11.39 14.60
CA ARG A 194 1.62 12.01 13.62
C ARG A 194 1.90 13.51 13.53
N PRO A 195 1.57 14.19 12.41
CA PRO A 195 1.82 15.63 12.25
C PRO A 195 1.28 16.46 13.40
N TYR A 196 0.08 16.15 13.87
CA TYR A 196 -0.58 16.84 15.00
C TYR A 196 0.00 16.52 16.39
N HIS A 197 1.07 15.72 16.48
CA HIS A 197 1.88 15.56 17.70
C HIS A 197 3.12 16.47 17.67
N LEU A 198 3.51 16.97 16.48
CA LEU A 198 4.66 17.88 16.33
C LEU A 198 4.23 19.34 16.23
N SER A 199 2.96 19.62 15.86
CA SER A 199 2.42 20.97 15.74
C SER A 199 1.01 21.03 16.30
N ASP A 200 0.83 21.84 17.35
CA ASP A 200 -0.49 22.10 17.96
C ASP A 200 -1.41 22.96 17.05
N GLU A 201 -0.87 23.57 16.00
CA GLU A 201 -1.62 24.35 15.01
C GLU A 201 -2.39 23.43 14.04
N LEU A 202 -1.98 22.16 13.91
CA LEU A 202 -2.66 21.19 13.05
C LEU A 202 -3.91 20.65 13.74
N ALA A 203 -5.07 20.94 13.11
CA ALA A 203 -6.37 20.40 13.46
C ALA A 203 -6.77 19.29 12.48
N PRO A 204 -6.43 18.03 12.75
CA PRO A 204 -6.72 16.92 11.86
C PRO A 204 -8.21 16.62 11.83
N LEU A 205 -8.73 16.13 10.69
CA LEU A 205 -10.13 15.69 10.57
C LEU A 205 -10.41 14.39 11.36
N ALA A 206 -9.37 13.65 11.73
CA ALA A 206 -9.47 12.46 12.59
C ALA A 206 -8.19 12.28 13.40
N ARG A 207 -8.29 11.59 14.56
CA ARG A 207 -7.13 11.12 15.32
C ARG A 207 -7.02 9.61 15.18
N ILE A 208 -5.84 9.12 14.83
CA ILE A 208 -5.60 7.74 14.44
C ILE A 208 -4.82 7.01 15.54
N SER A 209 -5.22 5.78 15.86
CA SER A 209 -4.65 4.95 16.92
C SER A 209 -3.47 4.08 16.49
N SER A 210 -2.66 4.57 15.56
CA SER A 210 -1.43 3.91 15.11
C SER A 210 -0.40 4.94 14.65
N PRO A 211 0.92 4.60 14.65
CA PRO A 211 1.97 5.49 14.17
C PRO A 211 1.77 5.99 12.74
N SER A 212 2.48 7.05 12.37
CA SER A 212 2.28 7.72 11.07
C SER A 212 2.88 6.92 9.90
N PHE A 213 4.14 6.57 9.98
CA PHE A 213 4.93 6.04 8.87
C PHE A 213 4.86 4.50 8.75
N ALA A 214 4.69 3.94 7.55
CA ALA A 214 4.24 4.58 6.32
C ALA A 214 2.70 4.68 6.31
N SER A 215 2.13 5.49 5.40
CA SER A 215 0.68 5.64 5.29
C SER A 215 0.00 4.32 4.90
N GLY A 216 -0.91 3.84 5.75
CA GLY A 216 -1.60 2.57 5.50
C GLY A 216 -2.60 2.62 4.36
N HIS A 217 -3.32 3.74 4.20
CA HIS A 217 -4.25 3.92 3.09
C HIS A 217 -3.54 4.04 1.75
N THR A 218 -2.44 4.76 1.72
CA THR A 218 -1.62 4.88 0.51
C THR A 218 -0.94 3.57 0.15
N LEU A 219 -0.45 2.84 1.14
CA LEU A 219 0.09 1.49 0.91
C LEU A 219 -0.97 0.55 0.34
N TRP A 220 -2.20 0.60 0.87
CA TRP A 220 -3.36 -0.10 0.33
C TRP A 220 -3.60 0.27 -1.13
N ALA A 221 -3.80 1.56 -1.41
CA ALA A 221 -4.19 2.03 -2.72
C ALA A 221 -3.13 1.71 -3.78
N TYR A 222 -1.84 1.91 -3.48
CA TYR A 222 -0.77 1.62 -4.44
C TYR A 222 -0.54 0.12 -4.64
N ILE A 223 -0.63 -0.72 -3.61
CA ILE A 223 -0.49 -2.17 -3.82
C ILE A 223 -1.66 -2.73 -4.67
N GLN A 224 -2.86 -2.16 -4.48
CA GLN A 224 -4.02 -2.44 -5.32
C GLN A 224 -3.77 -1.95 -6.76
N ALA A 225 -3.42 -0.67 -6.95
CA ALA A 225 -3.17 -0.10 -8.27
C ALA A 225 -2.11 -0.88 -9.06
N PHE A 226 -1.01 -1.24 -8.42
CA PHE A 226 0.03 -2.06 -9.05
C PHE A 226 -0.46 -3.47 -9.39
N THR A 227 -1.24 -4.10 -8.51
CA THR A 227 -1.80 -5.43 -8.76
C THR A 227 -2.83 -5.40 -9.89
N TRP A 228 -3.73 -4.41 -9.91
CA TRP A 228 -4.67 -4.19 -11.00
C TRP A 228 -3.97 -3.89 -12.34
N SER A 229 -2.85 -3.17 -12.31
CA SER A 229 -2.03 -2.91 -13.50
C SER A 229 -1.40 -4.18 -14.09
N GLU A 230 -1.22 -5.23 -13.29
CA GLU A 230 -0.81 -6.55 -13.78
C GLU A 230 -1.98 -7.35 -14.40
N LEU A 231 -3.21 -7.05 -14.01
CA LEU A 231 -4.42 -7.68 -14.53
C LEU A 231 -4.93 -6.97 -15.80
N VAL A 232 -4.95 -5.64 -15.80
CA VAL A 232 -5.49 -4.78 -16.86
C VAL A 232 -4.47 -3.66 -17.16
N PRO A 233 -3.35 -3.99 -17.86
CA PRO A 233 -2.23 -3.08 -18.03
C PRO A 233 -2.56 -1.76 -18.78
N GLU A 234 -3.54 -1.80 -19.67
CA GLU A 234 -4.00 -0.62 -20.44
C GLU A 234 -4.69 0.43 -19.57
N LYS A 235 -5.10 0.06 -18.35
CA LYS A 235 -5.74 0.95 -17.36
C LYS A 235 -4.80 1.39 -16.22
N ARG A 236 -3.50 1.13 -16.38
CA ARG A 236 -2.51 1.41 -15.34
C ARG A 236 -2.58 2.84 -14.81
N GLN A 237 -2.65 3.84 -15.71
CA GLN A 237 -2.62 5.24 -15.28
C GLN A 237 -3.85 5.59 -14.45
N GLU A 238 -5.03 5.13 -14.85
CA GLU A 238 -6.27 5.39 -14.11
C GLU A 238 -6.23 4.76 -12.70
N PHE A 239 -5.64 3.56 -12.54
CA PHE A 239 -5.43 2.96 -11.22
C PHE A 239 -4.44 3.77 -10.36
N LEU A 240 -3.38 4.28 -10.97
CA LEU A 240 -2.40 5.13 -10.26
C LEU A 240 -3.02 6.47 -9.84
N ASP A 241 -3.89 7.06 -10.65
CA ASP A 241 -4.61 8.29 -10.34
C ASP A 241 -5.54 8.10 -9.12
N VAL A 242 -6.24 6.96 -9.04
CA VAL A 242 -7.04 6.59 -7.86
C VAL A 242 -6.16 6.45 -6.63
N ALA A 243 -5.01 5.77 -6.74
CA ALA A 243 -4.09 5.61 -5.61
C ALA A 243 -3.51 6.93 -5.13
N TYR A 244 -3.20 7.84 -6.05
CA TYR A 244 -2.75 9.19 -5.73
C TYR A 244 -3.80 9.97 -4.96
N GLU A 245 -5.07 9.96 -5.41
CA GLU A 245 -6.18 10.62 -4.71
C GLU A 245 -6.35 10.09 -3.27
N VAL A 246 -6.22 8.79 -3.09
CA VAL A 246 -6.28 8.19 -1.75
C VAL A 246 -5.15 8.73 -0.86
N GLY A 247 -3.93 8.82 -1.36
CA GLY A 247 -2.79 9.39 -0.64
C GLY A 247 -3.03 10.87 -0.30
N GLU A 248 -3.32 11.70 -1.29
CA GLU A 248 -3.59 13.13 -1.09
C GLU A 248 -4.70 13.38 -0.04
N SER A 249 -5.71 12.51 0.00
CA SER A 249 -6.78 12.61 0.99
C SER A 249 -6.29 12.52 2.44
N ARG A 250 -5.16 11.84 2.70
CA ARG A 250 -4.57 11.74 4.05
C ARG A 250 -3.86 13.03 4.45
N GLU A 251 -3.25 13.72 3.47
CA GLU A 251 -2.68 15.05 3.65
C GLU A 251 -3.79 16.09 3.91
N ILE A 252 -4.87 16.07 3.12
CA ILE A 252 -6.06 16.91 3.33
C ILE A 252 -6.62 16.72 4.74
N MET A 253 -6.63 15.49 5.25
CA MET A 253 -7.07 15.21 6.61
C MET A 253 -6.08 15.68 7.69
N GLY A 254 -4.85 16.03 7.36
CA GLY A 254 -3.80 16.43 8.30
C GLY A 254 -3.30 15.29 9.20
N ILE A 255 -3.38 14.04 8.73
CA ILE A 255 -3.07 12.84 9.52
C ILE A 255 -1.79 12.11 9.10
N HIS A 256 -1.25 12.43 7.92
CA HIS A 256 0.00 11.91 7.38
C HIS A 256 0.84 13.01 6.77
N TYR A 257 2.15 12.80 6.74
CA TYR A 257 3.10 13.64 6.03
C TYR A 257 3.20 13.19 4.57
N PRO A 258 3.54 14.08 3.62
CA PRO A 258 3.86 13.69 2.23
C PRO A 258 4.91 12.57 2.13
N SER A 259 5.90 12.55 3.01
CA SER A 259 6.91 11.48 3.08
C SER A 259 6.35 10.12 3.53
N ASP A 260 5.25 10.08 4.31
CA ASP A 260 4.56 8.84 4.66
C ASP A 260 3.88 8.22 3.42
N GLU A 261 3.34 9.08 2.53
CA GLU A 261 2.66 8.68 1.31
C GLU A 261 3.65 8.13 0.28
N GLU A 262 4.74 8.85 0.05
CA GLU A 262 5.79 8.40 -0.88
C GLU A 262 6.46 7.10 -0.42
N ALA A 263 6.76 6.99 0.86
CA ALA A 263 7.30 5.74 1.42
C ALA A 263 6.35 4.57 1.23
N ALA A 264 5.04 4.79 1.37
CA ALA A 264 4.02 3.77 1.16
C ALA A 264 3.95 3.33 -0.31
N ARG A 265 4.05 4.27 -1.26
CA ARG A 265 4.10 3.99 -2.71
C ARG A 265 5.33 3.14 -3.07
N VAL A 266 6.51 3.54 -2.59
CA VAL A 266 7.77 2.81 -2.80
C VAL A 266 7.69 1.41 -2.19
N LEU A 267 7.16 1.29 -0.98
CA LEU A 267 7.01 0.03 -0.27
C LEU A 267 6.04 -0.91 -1.00
N ALA A 268 4.90 -0.40 -1.48
CA ALA A 268 3.94 -1.17 -2.28
C ALA A 268 4.59 -1.78 -3.52
N HIS A 269 5.36 -1.00 -4.26
CA HIS A 269 6.08 -1.47 -5.45
C HIS A 269 7.09 -2.58 -5.11
N LYS A 270 7.87 -2.39 -4.04
CA LYS A 270 8.84 -3.40 -3.58
C LYS A 270 8.16 -4.68 -3.12
N MET A 271 7.03 -4.57 -2.42
CA MET A 271 6.23 -5.72 -1.99
C MET A 271 5.74 -6.52 -3.20
N LEU A 272 5.12 -5.89 -4.20
CA LEU A 272 4.66 -6.60 -5.38
C LEU A 272 5.82 -7.23 -6.15
N THR A 273 6.96 -6.53 -6.26
CA THR A 273 8.19 -7.09 -6.85
C THR A 273 8.66 -8.37 -6.14
N ALA A 274 8.53 -8.42 -4.83
CA ALA A 274 8.86 -9.62 -4.05
C ALA A 274 7.80 -10.73 -4.23
N MET A 275 6.52 -10.37 -4.25
CA MET A 275 5.40 -11.31 -4.46
C MET A 275 5.46 -11.99 -5.82
N LEU A 276 5.86 -11.28 -6.89
CA LEU A 276 6.01 -11.83 -8.24
C LEU A 276 7.05 -12.97 -8.33
N LYS A 277 7.96 -13.06 -7.36
CA LYS A 277 8.93 -14.17 -7.25
C LYS A 277 8.35 -15.40 -6.54
N ASN A 278 7.15 -15.30 -5.98
CA ASN A 278 6.50 -16.39 -5.25
C ASN A 278 5.63 -17.23 -6.20
N PRO A 279 5.89 -18.56 -6.36
CA PRO A 279 5.13 -19.40 -7.27
C PRO A 279 3.63 -19.51 -6.96
N LYS A 280 3.22 -19.29 -5.71
CA LYS A 280 1.80 -19.25 -5.34
C LYS A 280 1.16 -17.97 -5.87
N PHE A 281 1.83 -16.83 -5.70
CA PHE A 281 1.35 -15.54 -6.22
C PHE A 281 1.23 -15.60 -7.75
N GLU A 282 2.25 -16.11 -8.44
CA GLU A 282 2.26 -16.23 -9.90
C GLU A 282 1.06 -17.08 -10.40
N ARG A 283 0.79 -18.24 -9.77
CA ARG A 283 -0.37 -19.06 -10.14
C ARG A 283 -1.69 -18.34 -9.92
N GLU A 284 -1.85 -17.61 -8.82
CA GLU A 284 -3.09 -16.91 -8.50
C GLU A 284 -3.26 -15.65 -9.39
N LEU A 285 -2.17 -14.96 -9.71
CA LEU A 285 -2.18 -13.86 -10.69
C LEU A 285 -2.59 -14.36 -12.09
N ASN A 286 -2.02 -15.47 -12.56
CA ASN A 286 -2.35 -16.03 -13.85
C ASN A 286 -3.81 -16.51 -13.89
N ALA A 287 -4.34 -17.07 -12.81
CA ALA A 287 -5.75 -17.43 -12.71
C ALA A 287 -6.67 -16.19 -12.77
N ALA A 288 -6.29 -15.10 -12.10
CA ALA A 288 -7.03 -13.85 -12.13
C ALA A 288 -6.98 -13.19 -13.53
N LYS A 289 -5.82 -13.23 -14.22
CA LYS A 289 -5.68 -12.70 -15.61
C LYS A 289 -6.66 -13.30 -16.60
N VAL A 290 -7.05 -14.56 -16.40
CA VAL A 290 -8.07 -15.23 -17.29
C VAL A 290 -9.44 -14.56 -17.18
N GLU A 291 -9.77 -13.94 -16.06
CA GLU A 291 -11.04 -13.23 -15.86
C GLU A 291 -11.12 -11.91 -16.63
N TRP A 292 -9.97 -11.39 -17.16
CA TRP A 292 -9.85 -10.09 -17.81
C TRP A 292 -9.50 -10.20 -19.30
N GLN A 293 -9.50 -11.40 -19.89
CA GLN A 293 -9.30 -11.67 -21.32
C GLN A 293 -10.66 -11.73 -22.04
#